data_82df4c7f83fd49cb55174f6c64ad5a84
#
_entry.id   82df4c7f83fd49cb55174f6c64ad5a84
#
_cell.length_a   1.000
_cell.length_b   1.000
_cell.length_c   1.000
_cell.angle_alpha   90.00
_cell.angle_beta   90.00
_cell.angle_gamma   90.00
#
_symmetry.space_group_name_H-M   'P 1'
#
loop_
_entity.id
_entity.type
_entity.pdbx_description
1 polymer ?
#
loop_
_entity_poly.entity_id
_entity_poly.type
_entity_poly.pdbx_seq_one_letter_code
_entity_poly.pdbx_strand_id
1 'polypeptide(L)'
;MFHPDTQFLIDHWTGLSRQGAVRAGIPDRASLEPDALGLRLPRAFIAERNGEDAVIRLAGTWIEGFHGEPLKDRALLSVWRTASRPLVAAAMTQTVREARPVVIAALAGFLSAQIEIALVPLRGPSGAVDRILGLYAPMATLSFAADEPRLLTARVSIGVGEAARPALALAAVGGRRIA
;
A
#
# COMPACT_ATOMS: atom_id res chain seq x y z
N MET A 1 -9.81 13.40 8.18
CA MET A 1 -8.43 13.50 8.71
C MET A 1 -7.95 12.07 8.86
N PHE A 2 -6.78 11.73 8.32
CA PHE A 2 -6.18 10.39 8.46
C PHE A 2 -5.56 10.19 9.85
N HIS A 3 -5.35 8.94 10.20
CA HIS A 3 -4.56 8.58 11.38
C HIS A 3 -3.15 9.22 11.29
N PRO A 4 -2.53 9.67 12.40
CA PRO A 4 -1.22 10.32 12.38
C PRO A 4 -0.12 9.47 11.70
N ASP A 5 -0.15 8.14 11.86
CA ASP A 5 0.82 7.26 11.22
C ASP A 5 0.58 7.12 9.71
N THR A 6 -0.70 7.15 9.28
CA THR A 6 -1.07 7.20 7.86
C THR A 6 -0.55 8.48 7.22
N GLN A 7 -0.81 9.62 7.88
CA GLN A 7 -0.32 10.93 7.40
C GLN A 7 1.20 10.98 7.36
N PHE A 8 1.88 10.46 8.39
CA PHE A 8 3.33 10.34 8.40
C PHE A 8 3.87 9.59 7.19
N LEU A 9 3.29 8.43 6.83
CA LEU A 9 3.76 7.67 5.67
C LEU A 9 3.59 8.45 4.37
N ILE A 10 2.45 9.13 4.20
CA ILE A 10 2.16 9.96 3.03
C ILE A 10 3.18 11.11 2.92
N ASP A 11 3.43 11.81 4.01
CA ASP A 11 4.35 12.95 4.05
C ASP A 11 5.80 12.51 3.82
N HIS A 12 6.21 11.40 4.44
CA HIS A 12 7.53 10.82 4.25
C HIS A 12 7.76 10.40 2.79
N TRP A 13 6.82 9.66 2.19
CA TRP A 13 6.87 9.28 0.79
C TRP A 13 6.90 10.51 -0.14
N THR A 14 6.09 11.52 0.14
CA THR A 14 6.06 12.79 -0.62
C THR A 14 7.40 13.52 -0.52
N GLY A 15 8.03 13.53 0.66
CA GLY A 15 9.37 14.08 0.87
C GLY A 15 10.42 13.40 0.01
N LEU A 16 10.45 12.07 0.02
CA LEU A 16 11.35 11.27 -0.81
C LEU A 16 11.12 11.51 -2.31
N SER A 17 9.86 11.63 -2.73
CA SER A 17 9.47 11.91 -4.11
C SER A 17 10.00 13.25 -4.63
N ARG A 18 10.18 14.24 -3.76
CA ARG A 18 10.68 15.58 -4.10
C ARG A 18 12.20 15.67 -4.08
N GLN A 19 12.87 14.87 -3.26
CA GLN A 19 14.33 14.95 -3.03
C GLN A 19 15.16 14.23 -4.09
N GLY A 20 14.56 13.28 -4.82
CA GLY A 20 15.30 12.49 -5.81
C GLY A 20 15.37 13.16 -7.16
N ALA A 21 16.52 13.03 -7.86
CA ALA A 21 16.66 13.22 -9.31
C ALA A 21 15.85 12.14 -10.08
N VAL A 22 14.68 11.77 -9.54
CA VAL A 22 13.96 10.55 -9.85
C VAL A 22 13.02 10.79 -11.02
N ARG A 23 13.10 9.93 -12.02
CA ARG A 23 12.10 9.84 -13.08
C ARG A 23 10.70 9.73 -12.46
N ALA A 24 9.85 10.73 -12.71
CA ALA A 24 8.44 10.78 -12.36
C ALA A 24 8.10 10.72 -10.84
N GLY A 25 8.94 11.26 -9.94
CA GLY A 25 8.53 11.50 -8.55
C GLY A 25 8.17 10.26 -7.72
N ILE A 26 8.61 9.05 -8.10
CA ILE A 26 8.37 7.82 -7.32
C ILE A 26 9.70 7.35 -6.76
N PRO A 27 9.82 7.23 -5.41
CA PRO A 27 11.06 6.78 -4.78
C PRO A 27 11.43 5.35 -5.14
N ASP A 28 12.74 5.08 -5.19
CA ASP A 28 13.25 3.72 -5.28
C ASP A 28 13.09 3.01 -3.93
N ARG A 29 12.84 1.69 -3.97
CA ARG A 29 12.82 0.86 -2.75
C ARG A 29 14.14 0.99 -1.97
N ALA A 30 15.27 1.15 -2.66
CA ALA A 30 16.60 1.27 -2.06
C ALA A 30 16.81 2.59 -1.30
N SER A 31 16.06 3.64 -1.63
CA SER A 31 16.12 4.93 -0.92
C SER A 31 15.28 4.97 0.37
N LEU A 32 14.52 3.91 0.63
CA LEU A 32 13.74 3.78 1.85
C LEU A 32 14.61 3.24 2.98
N GLU A 33 14.93 4.08 3.93
CA GLU A 33 15.64 3.70 5.15
C GLU A 33 14.65 3.17 6.20
N PRO A 34 14.78 1.91 6.66
CA PRO A 34 13.86 1.34 7.65
C PRO A 34 13.79 2.17 8.95
N ASP A 35 14.92 2.72 9.39
CA ASP A 35 15.01 3.53 10.60
C ASP A 35 14.17 4.81 10.53
N ALA A 36 13.93 5.33 9.33
CA ALA A 36 13.06 6.49 9.14
C ALA A 36 11.60 6.22 9.54
N LEU A 37 11.16 4.96 9.54
CA LEU A 37 9.83 4.57 10.02
C LEU A 37 9.75 4.51 11.55
N GLY A 38 10.88 4.38 12.26
CA GLY A 38 10.95 4.37 13.71
C GLY A 38 10.01 3.34 14.34
N LEU A 39 9.21 3.76 15.31
CA LEU A 39 8.23 2.91 16.02
C LEU A 39 7.11 2.35 15.13
N ARG A 40 7.01 2.78 13.87
CA ARG A 40 6.02 2.30 12.89
C ARG A 40 6.49 1.07 12.14
N LEU A 41 7.80 0.80 12.14
CA LEU A 41 8.41 -0.33 11.41
C LEU A 41 7.73 -1.68 11.69
N PRO A 42 7.37 -2.03 12.93
CA PRO A 42 6.64 -3.28 13.20
C PRO A 42 5.27 -3.38 12.52
N ARG A 43 4.69 -2.26 12.10
CA ARG A 43 3.40 -2.17 11.42
C ARG A 43 3.52 -1.89 9.91
N ALA A 44 4.73 -1.92 9.37
CA ALA A 44 4.99 -1.72 7.95
C ALA A 44 5.17 -3.06 7.22
N PHE A 45 4.85 -3.07 5.93
CA PHE A 45 5.12 -4.20 5.04
C PHE A 45 5.60 -3.71 3.68
N ILE A 46 6.30 -4.59 2.95
CA ILE A 46 6.65 -4.38 1.55
C ILE A 46 6.08 -5.54 0.75
N ALA A 47 5.33 -5.22 -0.29
CA ALA A 47 4.79 -6.19 -1.23
C ALA A 47 5.26 -5.90 -2.66
N GLU A 48 5.40 -6.96 -3.44
CA GLU A 48 5.74 -6.93 -4.87
C GLU A 48 4.51 -7.30 -5.69
N ARG A 49 4.16 -6.47 -6.65
CA ARG A 49 3.03 -6.70 -7.55
C ARG A 49 3.20 -7.99 -8.35
N ASN A 50 2.13 -8.76 -8.40
CA ASN A 50 2.02 -9.98 -9.19
C ASN A 50 0.61 -10.03 -9.81
N GLY A 51 0.47 -9.51 -11.03
CA GLY A 51 -0.83 -9.35 -11.67
C GLY A 51 -1.77 -8.41 -10.89
N GLU A 52 -2.95 -8.90 -10.52
CA GLU A 52 -3.92 -8.15 -9.71
C GLU A 52 -3.65 -8.21 -8.20
N ASP A 53 -2.80 -9.14 -7.76
CA ASP A 53 -2.38 -9.28 -6.36
C ASP A 53 -0.96 -8.74 -6.14
N ALA A 54 -0.46 -8.89 -4.94
CA ALA A 54 0.91 -8.62 -4.57
C ALA A 54 1.42 -9.70 -3.60
N VAL A 55 2.69 -10.04 -3.69
CA VAL A 55 3.34 -10.96 -2.77
C VAL A 55 4.04 -10.16 -1.69
N ILE A 56 3.74 -10.44 -0.42
CA ILE A 56 4.38 -9.81 0.72
C ILE A 56 5.82 -10.29 0.79
N ARG A 57 6.79 -9.39 0.69
CA ARG A 57 8.22 -9.68 0.77
C ARG A 57 8.80 -9.46 2.16
N LEU A 58 8.24 -8.48 2.86
CA LEU A 58 8.58 -8.18 4.26
C LEU A 58 7.30 -7.79 4.98
N ALA A 59 7.13 -8.26 6.21
CA ALA A 59 6.08 -7.83 7.11
C ALA A 59 6.68 -7.54 8.49
N GLY A 60 6.22 -6.48 9.12
CA GLY A 60 6.61 -6.15 10.48
C GLY A 60 5.98 -7.09 11.51
N THR A 61 6.66 -7.25 12.63
CA THR A 61 6.28 -8.22 13.67
C THR A 61 4.89 -7.99 14.25
N TRP A 62 4.44 -6.74 14.30
CA TRP A 62 3.09 -6.42 14.75
C TRP A 62 2.04 -6.95 13.76
N ILE A 63 2.28 -6.84 12.44
CA ILE A 63 1.37 -7.33 11.41
C ILE A 63 1.25 -8.85 11.48
N GLU A 64 2.38 -9.56 11.56
CA GLU A 64 2.39 -11.01 11.69
C GLU A 64 1.71 -11.48 12.99
N GLY A 65 1.96 -10.80 14.11
CA GLY A 65 1.27 -11.04 15.37
C GLY A 65 -0.24 -10.75 15.27
N PHE A 66 -0.64 -9.71 14.54
CA PHE A 66 -2.03 -9.39 14.28
C PHE A 66 -2.73 -10.51 13.49
N HIS A 67 -2.15 -10.99 12.41
CA HIS A 67 -2.72 -12.06 11.58
C HIS A 67 -2.51 -13.47 12.17
N GLY A 68 -1.60 -13.60 13.14
CA GLY A 68 -1.31 -14.85 13.83
C GLY A 68 -0.47 -15.83 13.02
N GLU A 69 0.13 -15.38 11.91
CA GLU A 69 0.96 -16.21 11.04
C GLU A 69 2.07 -15.39 10.36
N PRO A 70 3.18 -16.02 9.94
CA PRO A 70 4.17 -15.38 9.08
C PRO A 70 3.55 -15.02 7.73
N LEU A 71 3.84 -13.82 7.25
CA LEU A 71 3.25 -13.31 6.01
C LEU A 71 4.21 -13.23 4.84
N LYS A 72 5.50 -13.45 5.06
CA LYS A 72 6.47 -13.49 3.98
C LYS A 72 6.08 -14.51 2.91
N ASP A 73 6.16 -14.09 1.64
CA ASP A 73 5.79 -14.86 0.44
C ASP A 73 4.30 -15.24 0.34
N ARG A 74 3.45 -14.66 1.20
CA ARG A 74 1.99 -14.79 1.10
C ARG A 74 1.41 -13.72 0.17
N ALA A 75 0.29 -14.07 -0.44
CA ALA A 75 -0.51 -13.11 -1.24
C ALA A 75 -1.11 -12.03 -0.35
N LEU A 76 -0.99 -10.74 -0.72
CA LEU A 76 -1.55 -9.64 0.07
C LEU A 76 -3.07 -9.72 0.17
N LEU A 77 -3.75 -10.24 -0.85
CA LEU A 77 -5.19 -10.42 -0.81
C LEU A 77 -5.63 -11.54 0.17
N SER A 78 -4.70 -12.42 0.61
CA SER A 78 -5.05 -13.49 1.55
C SER A 78 -5.43 -12.99 2.93
N VAL A 79 -4.92 -11.83 3.36
CA VAL A 79 -5.24 -11.22 4.66
C VAL A 79 -6.56 -10.46 4.69
N TRP A 80 -7.29 -10.46 3.55
CA TRP A 80 -8.57 -9.78 3.40
C TRP A 80 -9.71 -10.78 3.21
N ARG A 81 -10.87 -10.46 3.77
CA ARG A 81 -12.10 -11.21 3.49
C ARG A 81 -12.38 -11.20 1.98
N THR A 82 -12.89 -12.30 1.46
CA THR A 82 -13.09 -12.51 0.03
C THR A 82 -13.89 -11.37 -0.62
N ALA A 83 -14.94 -10.90 0.02
CA ALA A 83 -15.78 -9.78 -0.46
C ALA A 83 -15.02 -8.44 -0.57
N SER A 84 -13.90 -8.28 0.14
CA SER A 84 -13.08 -7.06 0.13
C SER A 84 -11.97 -7.09 -0.92
N ARG A 85 -11.60 -8.25 -1.42
CA ARG A 85 -10.45 -8.43 -2.33
C ARG A 85 -10.53 -7.61 -3.61
N PRO A 86 -11.69 -7.47 -4.27
CA PRO A 86 -11.78 -6.62 -5.47
C PRO A 86 -11.45 -5.15 -5.19
N LEU A 87 -11.93 -4.60 -4.06
CA LEU A 87 -11.64 -3.23 -3.66
C LEU A 87 -10.15 -3.04 -3.37
N VAL A 88 -9.53 -4.01 -2.67
CA VAL A 88 -8.11 -3.96 -2.34
C VAL A 88 -7.24 -4.11 -3.59
N ALA A 89 -7.58 -5.01 -4.51
CA ALA A 89 -6.90 -5.15 -5.80
C ALA A 89 -6.97 -3.85 -6.63
N ALA A 90 -8.13 -3.20 -6.65
CA ALA A 90 -8.30 -1.90 -7.29
C ALA A 90 -7.44 -0.82 -6.62
N ALA A 91 -7.38 -0.77 -5.28
CA ALA A 91 -6.55 0.16 -4.53
C ALA A 91 -5.05 -0.03 -4.81
N MET A 92 -4.56 -1.27 -4.83
CA MET A 92 -3.17 -1.57 -5.23
C MET A 92 -2.87 -1.15 -6.66
N THR A 93 -3.80 -1.41 -7.58
CA THR A 93 -3.68 -1.01 -8.99
C THR A 93 -3.64 0.51 -9.11
N GLN A 94 -4.51 1.21 -8.39
CA GLN A 94 -4.53 2.67 -8.32
C GLN A 94 -3.20 3.21 -7.80
N THR A 95 -2.69 2.67 -6.69
CA THR A 95 -1.40 3.07 -6.11
C THR A 95 -0.28 3.03 -7.14
N VAL A 96 -0.17 1.94 -7.91
CA VAL A 96 0.91 1.74 -8.87
C VAL A 96 0.70 2.54 -10.16
N ARG A 97 -0.52 2.52 -10.74
CA ARG A 97 -0.81 3.18 -12.03
C ARG A 97 -0.87 4.69 -11.93
N GLU A 98 -1.50 5.20 -10.86
CA GLU A 98 -1.62 6.64 -10.65
C GLU A 98 -0.40 7.21 -9.93
N ALA A 99 0.53 6.34 -9.49
CA ALA A 99 1.78 6.71 -8.84
C ALA A 99 1.57 7.66 -7.65
N ARG A 100 0.58 7.35 -6.81
CA ARG A 100 0.22 8.15 -5.63
C ARG A 100 -0.17 7.28 -4.44
N PRO A 101 -0.12 7.82 -3.22
CA PRO A 101 -0.63 7.16 -2.03
C PRO A 101 -2.12 6.82 -2.15
N VAL A 102 -2.50 5.65 -1.65
CA VAL A 102 -3.90 5.24 -1.47
C VAL A 102 -4.08 4.75 -0.04
N VAL A 103 -5.17 5.17 0.61
CA VAL A 103 -5.53 4.75 1.96
C VAL A 103 -6.78 3.90 1.89
N ILE A 104 -6.74 2.72 2.49
CA ILE A 104 -7.88 1.83 2.64
C ILE A 104 -8.37 1.95 4.08
N ALA A 105 -9.60 2.44 4.27
CA ALA A 105 -10.27 2.33 5.55
C ALA A 105 -10.85 0.92 5.68
N ALA A 106 -10.53 0.24 6.77
CA ALA A 106 -10.87 -1.15 7.00
C ALA A 106 -11.38 -1.38 8.42
N LEU A 107 -11.97 -2.55 8.61
CA LEU A 107 -12.39 -3.06 9.90
C LEU A 107 -11.65 -4.36 10.19
N ALA A 108 -11.29 -4.55 11.45
CA ALA A 108 -10.63 -5.73 11.96
C ALA A 108 -11.50 -6.41 13.02
N GLY A 109 -11.58 -7.74 12.95
CA GLY A 109 -12.28 -8.56 13.92
C GLY A 109 -13.82 -8.43 13.93
N PHE A 110 -14.45 -9.17 14.81
CA PHE A 110 -15.92 -9.17 14.98
C PHE A 110 -16.42 -7.84 15.55
N LEU A 111 -15.65 -7.19 16.40
CA LEU A 111 -16.01 -5.89 16.98
C LEU A 111 -15.84 -4.73 16.00
N SER A 112 -15.43 -5.03 14.76
CA SER A 112 -15.29 -4.04 13.69
C SER A 112 -14.39 -2.86 14.08
N ALA A 113 -13.27 -3.15 14.75
CA ALA A 113 -12.29 -2.14 15.13
C ALA A 113 -11.72 -1.47 13.86
N GLN A 114 -11.71 -0.14 13.88
CA GLN A 114 -11.27 0.64 12.73
C GLN A 114 -9.74 0.62 12.58
N ILE A 115 -9.29 0.47 11.33
CA ILE A 115 -7.88 0.50 10.97
C ILE A 115 -7.73 1.15 9.60
N GLU A 116 -6.71 1.97 9.42
CA GLU A 116 -6.29 2.44 8.10
C GLU A 116 -5.10 1.62 7.60
N ILE A 117 -5.12 1.30 6.32
CA ILE A 117 -3.98 0.69 5.61
C ILE A 117 -3.55 1.66 4.54
N ALA A 118 -2.43 2.34 4.78
CA ALA A 118 -1.83 3.23 3.79
C ALA A 118 -0.94 2.44 2.85
N LEU A 119 -1.03 2.72 1.55
CA LEU A 119 -0.24 2.13 0.47
C LEU A 119 0.48 3.25 -0.28
N VAL A 120 1.78 3.12 -0.47
CA VAL A 120 2.57 4.04 -1.30
C VAL A 120 3.40 3.28 -2.32
N PRO A 121 3.51 3.78 -3.58
CA PRO A 121 4.24 3.09 -4.63
C PRO A 121 5.75 3.31 -4.50
N LEU A 122 6.52 2.29 -4.83
CA LEU A 122 7.98 2.35 -4.93
C LEU A 122 8.45 1.68 -6.21
N ARG A 123 9.63 2.09 -6.70
CA ARG A 123 10.33 1.41 -7.78
C ARG A 123 11.11 0.22 -7.25
N GLY A 124 11.01 -0.88 -7.96
CA GLY A 124 11.85 -2.04 -7.74
C GLY A 124 13.22 -1.93 -8.42
N PRO A 125 14.07 -2.97 -8.29
CA PRO A 125 15.42 -2.99 -8.87
C PRO A 125 15.46 -2.85 -10.40
N SER A 126 14.39 -3.24 -11.08
CA SER A 126 14.25 -3.07 -12.55
C SER A 126 13.91 -1.63 -12.97
N GLY A 127 13.65 -0.73 -12.03
CA GLY A 127 13.13 0.61 -12.27
C GLY A 127 11.61 0.66 -12.53
N ALA A 128 10.93 -0.48 -12.57
CA ALA A 128 9.48 -0.55 -12.66
C ALA A 128 8.82 -0.16 -11.33
N VAL A 129 7.63 0.42 -11.40
CA VAL A 129 6.80 0.70 -10.21
C VAL A 129 6.04 -0.59 -9.88
N ASP A 130 6.68 -1.48 -9.17
CA ASP A 130 6.20 -2.82 -8.86
C ASP A 130 6.25 -3.16 -7.37
N ARG A 131 6.66 -2.20 -6.54
CA ARG A 131 6.68 -2.35 -5.08
C ARG A 131 5.66 -1.45 -4.44
N ILE A 132 5.10 -1.94 -3.35
CA ILE A 132 4.17 -1.20 -2.47
C ILE A 132 4.74 -1.27 -1.06
N LEU A 133 4.98 -0.11 -0.47
CA LEU A 133 5.16 0.00 0.97
C LEU A 133 3.79 0.25 1.59
N GLY A 134 3.43 -0.55 2.57
CA GLY A 134 2.18 -0.37 3.31
C GLY A 134 2.41 -0.18 4.80
N LEU A 135 1.46 0.47 5.45
CA LEU A 135 1.47 0.72 6.89
C LEU A 135 0.08 0.49 7.47
N TYR A 136 0.02 -0.29 8.54
CA TYR A 136 -1.16 -0.50 9.37
C TYR A 136 -1.26 0.58 10.44
N ALA A 137 -2.37 1.27 10.50
CA ALA A 137 -2.64 2.34 11.47
C ALA A 137 -3.97 2.09 12.20
N PRO A 138 -3.96 1.27 13.28
CA PRO A 138 -5.15 0.98 14.06
C PRO A 138 -5.60 2.20 14.85
N MET A 139 -6.91 2.52 14.81
CA MET A 139 -7.51 3.66 15.51
C MET A 139 -7.58 3.47 17.03
N ALA A 140 -7.46 2.21 17.50
CA ALA A 140 -7.45 1.86 18.91
C ALA A 140 -6.64 0.58 19.13
N THR A 141 -6.41 0.23 20.39
CA THR A 141 -5.83 -1.07 20.73
C THR A 141 -6.75 -2.18 20.23
N LEU A 142 -6.22 -3.10 19.42
CA LEU A 142 -6.99 -4.22 18.90
C LEU A 142 -6.91 -5.39 19.88
N SER A 143 -8.07 -5.94 20.20
CA SER A 143 -8.23 -7.14 21.03
C SER A 143 -9.05 -8.15 20.27
N PHE A 144 -8.63 -9.41 20.27
CA PHE A 144 -9.28 -10.50 19.54
C PHE A 144 -9.52 -11.69 20.48
N ALA A 145 -10.63 -12.39 20.26
CA ALA A 145 -10.84 -13.71 20.85
C ALA A 145 -9.84 -14.72 20.25
N ALA A 146 -9.56 -15.80 20.96
CA ALA A 146 -8.53 -16.78 20.56
C ALA A 146 -8.83 -17.44 19.21
N ASP A 147 -10.11 -17.63 18.90
CA ASP A 147 -10.63 -18.28 17.67
C ASP A 147 -11.11 -17.29 16.60
N GLU A 148 -10.93 -15.99 16.85
CA GLU A 148 -11.42 -14.96 15.94
C GLU A 148 -10.59 -14.89 14.66
N PRO A 149 -11.22 -14.99 13.46
CA PRO A 149 -10.51 -14.80 12.20
C PRO A 149 -9.95 -13.39 12.10
N ARG A 150 -8.65 -13.28 11.92
CA ARG A 150 -7.92 -11.98 11.84
C ARG A 150 -7.82 -11.45 10.43
N LEU A 151 -8.93 -11.56 9.68
CA LEU A 151 -9.04 -11.01 8.33
C LEU A 151 -9.62 -9.60 8.37
N LEU A 152 -9.11 -8.76 7.46
CA LEU A 152 -9.58 -7.40 7.30
C LEU A 152 -10.81 -7.31 6.39
N THR A 153 -11.69 -6.36 6.69
CA THR A 153 -12.82 -5.98 5.83
C THR A 153 -12.60 -4.57 5.31
N ALA A 154 -12.33 -4.42 4.02
CA ALA A 154 -12.18 -3.11 3.40
C ALA A 154 -13.55 -2.43 3.24
N ARG A 155 -13.61 -1.13 3.51
CA ARG A 155 -14.84 -0.31 3.43
C ARG A 155 -14.77 0.68 2.28
N VAL A 156 -13.67 1.39 2.15
CA VAL A 156 -13.43 2.39 1.12
C VAL A 156 -11.93 2.54 0.87
N SER A 157 -11.56 2.89 -0.34
CA SER A 157 -10.19 3.31 -0.69
C SER A 157 -10.22 4.77 -1.18
N ILE A 158 -9.21 5.52 -0.79
CA ILE A 158 -9.08 6.95 -1.07
C ILE A 158 -7.69 7.21 -1.63
N GLY A 159 -7.61 7.67 -2.88
CA GLY A 159 -6.35 8.18 -3.46
C GLY A 159 -6.01 9.54 -2.89
N VAL A 160 -4.76 9.76 -2.49
CA VAL A 160 -4.30 10.99 -1.86
C VAL A 160 -3.40 11.77 -2.81
N GLY A 161 -3.64 13.09 -2.92
CA GLY A 161 -2.90 13.96 -3.83
C GLY A 161 -3.34 13.81 -5.29
N GLU A 162 -2.64 14.51 -6.19
CA GLU A 162 -2.87 14.41 -7.62
C GLU A 162 -2.29 13.10 -8.18
N ALA A 163 -3.02 12.47 -9.09
CA ALA A 163 -2.48 11.34 -9.84
C ALA A 163 -1.34 11.86 -10.73
N ALA A 164 -0.18 11.19 -10.71
CA ALA A 164 0.81 11.43 -11.72
C ALA A 164 0.19 11.06 -13.06
N ARG A 165 -0.14 12.05 -13.89
CA ARG A 165 -0.71 11.80 -15.22
C ARG A 165 0.31 10.96 -15.98
N PRO A 166 -0.07 9.77 -16.51
CA PRO A 166 0.79 9.10 -17.46
C PRO A 166 1.04 10.08 -18.59
N ALA A 167 2.30 10.28 -18.97
CA ALA A 167 2.62 11.05 -20.17
C ALA A 167 1.81 10.39 -21.30
N LEU A 168 0.82 11.09 -21.83
CA LEU A 168 0.06 10.64 -22.97
C LEU A 168 1.02 10.53 -24.15
N ALA A 169 1.55 9.33 -24.38
CA ALA A 169 2.24 9.02 -25.60
C ALA A 169 1.17 8.96 -26.71
N LEU A 170 1.15 9.96 -27.58
CA LEU A 170 0.37 9.92 -28.80
C LEU A 170 0.84 8.73 -29.65
N ALA A 171 0.09 7.64 -29.60
CA ALA A 171 0.29 6.55 -30.53
C ALA A 171 -0.27 6.97 -31.89
N ALA A 172 0.61 7.32 -32.82
CA ALA A 172 0.24 7.48 -34.22
C ALA A 172 0.29 6.11 -34.88
N VAL A 173 -0.86 5.55 -35.23
CA VAL A 173 -0.95 4.37 -36.09
C VAL A 173 -1.24 4.85 -37.51
N GLY A 174 -0.31 4.58 -38.45
CA GLY A 174 -0.49 4.90 -39.87
C GLY A 174 -0.59 6.39 -40.18
N GLY A 175 0.08 7.28 -39.43
CA GLY A 175 0.12 8.71 -39.69
C GLY A 175 -1.17 9.50 -39.40
N ARG A 176 -2.18 8.85 -38.81
CA ARG A 176 -3.41 9.50 -38.33
C ARG A 176 -3.41 9.62 -36.80
N ARG A 177 -3.61 10.86 -36.32
CA ARG A 177 -3.92 11.11 -34.90
C ARG A 177 -5.28 10.51 -34.58
N ILE A 178 -5.33 9.61 -33.61
CA ILE A 178 -6.58 9.13 -33.00
C ILE A 178 -6.77 9.93 -31.73
N ALA A 179 -7.83 10.73 -31.67
CA ALA A 179 -8.24 11.49 -30.49
C ALA A 179 -8.92 10.56 -29.46
#